data_35320860460ab12c6236e136dc8bda1b
#
_entry.id   35320860460ab12c6236e136dc8bda1b
#
_cell.length_a   1.000
_cell.length_b   1.000
_cell.length_c   1.000
_cell.angle_alpha   90.00
_cell.angle_beta   90.00
_cell.angle_gamma   90.00
#
_symmetry.space_group_name_H-M   'P 1'
#
loop_
_entity.id
_entity.type
_entity.pdbx_description
1 polymer ?
#
loop_
_entity_poly.entity_id
_entity_poly.type
_entity_poly.pdbx_seq_one_letter_code
_entity_poly.pdbx_strand_id
1 'polypeptide(L)'
;MTLATPVELLPRLRDWPERLDALLRARADWPFVWGVHDCCTFCADAVQAITGVDVMGTLRQRYQSAFEALALTQELGGLQAAVSSVLGEPCSPALCTVGDVLLLRNEGREVVALCNGATAIVTGPHGLVAVAAPEVLAAWRVA
;
A
#
# COMPACT_ATOMS: atom_id res chain seq x y z
N MET A 1 6.41 16.15 -17.56
CA MET A 1 6.96 15.82 -16.22
C MET A 1 7.42 14.38 -16.21
N THR A 2 8.63 14.16 -15.79
CA THR A 2 9.16 12.81 -15.71
C THR A 2 8.68 12.15 -14.41
N LEU A 3 8.08 10.98 -14.54
CA LEU A 3 7.71 10.21 -13.35
C LEU A 3 8.97 9.71 -12.66
N ALA A 4 8.90 9.59 -11.33
CA ALA A 4 9.99 9.00 -10.57
C ALA A 4 10.24 7.56 -11.06
N THR A 5 11.50 7.16 -11.09
CA THR A 5 11.85 5.76 -11.36
C THR A 5 11.36 4.91 -10.18
N PRO A 6 10.70 3.77 -10.44
CA PRO A 6 10.30 2.89 -9.35
C PRO A 6 11.48 2.47 -8.51
N VAL A 7 11.26 2.34 -7.22
CA VAL A 7 12.30 1.86 -6.31
C VAL A 7 12.54 0.38 -6.60
N GLU A 8 13.80 0.02 -6.77
CA GLU A 8 14.15 -1.38 -6.93
C GLU A 8 13.99 -2.09 -5.59
N LEU A 9 13.13 -3.10 -5.56
CA LEU A 9 12.90 -3.86 -4.34
C LEU A 9 13.96 -4.95 -4.21
N LEU A 10 14.52 -5.02 -3.01
CA LEU A 10 15.35 -6.15 -2.62
C LEU A 10 14.45 -7.37 -2.42
N PRO A 11 15.01 -8.60 -2.53
CA PRO A 11 14.25 -9.79 -2.16
C PRO A 11 13.67 -9.67 -0.76
N ARG A 12 12.58 -10.37 -0.49
CA ARG A 12 11.98 -10.38 0.84
C ARG A 12 13.01 -10.81 1.88
N LEU A 13 13.00 -10.11 3.02
CA LEU A 13 13.86 -10.48 4.14
C LEU A 13 13.49 -11.88 4.64
N ARG A 14 14.47 -12.60 5.18
CA ARG A 14 14.28 -13.98 5.61
C ARG A 14 13.16 -14.12 6.66
N ASP A 15 13.04 -13.12 7.53
CA ASP A 15 12.05 -13.07 8.60
C ASP A 15 10.86 -12.17 8.26
N TRP A 16 10.56 -11.98 6.96
CA TRP A 16 9.48 -11.09 6.56
C TRP A 16 8.11 -11.46 7.15
N PRO A 17 7.74 -12.75 7.34
CA PRO A 17 6.44 -13.06 7.93
C PRO A 17 6.30 -12.56 9.37
N GLU A 18 7.36 -12.70 10.16
CA GLU A 18 7.37 -12.24 11.54
C GLU A 18 7.35 -10.71 11.61
N ARG A 19 8.09 -10.04 10.72
CA ARG A 19 8.12 -8.59 10.63
C ARG A 19 6.77 -8.04 10.23
N LEU A 20 6.11 -8.66 9.24
CA LEU A 20 4.79 -8.24 8.80
C LEU A 20 3.77 -8.45 9.91
N ASP A 21 3.79 -9.60 10.57
CA ASP A 21 2.88 -9.89 11.68
C ASP A 21 3.05 -8.87 12.81
N ALA A 22 4.28 -8.52 13.16
CA ALA A 22 4.56 -7.51 14.18
C ALA A 22 3.99 -6.14 13.80
N LEU A 23 4.11 -5.74 12.53
CA LEU A 23 3.54 -4.50 12.04
C LEU A 23 2.01 -4.51 12.14
N LEU A 24 1.37 -5.59 11.69
CA LEU A 24 -0.09 -5.70 11.72
C LEU A 24 -0.62 -5.62 13.15
N ARG A 25 0.05 -6.28 14.10
CA ARG A 25 -0.32 -6.22 15.51
C ARG A 25 -0.15 -4.83 16.09
N ALA A 26 0.97 -4.16 15.77
CA ALA A 26 1.24 -2.82 16.25
C ALA A 26 0.25 -1.78 15.73
N ARG A 27 -0.24 -1.98 14.51
CA ARG A 27 -1.14 -1.03 13.84
C ARG A 27 -2.61 -1.38 13.96
N ALA A 28 -2.96 -2.50 14.59
CA ALA A 28 -4.32 -3.03 14.61
C ALA A 28 -5.37 -2.00 15.03
N ASP A 29 -5.06 -1.14 15.99
CA ASP A 29 -5.98 -0.16 16.56
C ASP A 29 -5.61 1.28 16.23
N TRP A 30 -4.68 1.52 15.32
CA TRP A 30 -4.27 2.88 14.97
C TRP A 30 -5.37 3.60 14.21
N PRO A 31 -5.67 4.85 14.57
CA PRO A 31 -6.63 5.66 13.81
C PRO A 31 -6.01 6.06 12.47
N PHE A 32 -6.90 6.31 11.50
CA PHE A 32 -6.49 6.83 10.20
C PHE A 32 -5.96 8.26 10.36
N VAL A 33 -4.77 8.52 9.84
CA VAL A 33 -4.14 9.86 9.85
C VAL A 33 -3.44 10.07 8.51
N TRP A 34 -3.88 11.08 7.77
CA TRP A 34 -3.29 11.40 6.47
C TRP A 34 -1.79 11.66 6.58
N GLY A 35 -1.01 11.01 5.72
CA GLY A 35 0.45 11.14 5.66
C GLY A 35 1.21 10.35 6.73
N VAL A 36 0.52 9.78 7.71
CA VAL A 36 1.13 9.02 8.81
C VAL A 36 0.66 7.57 8.78
N HIS A 37 -0.65 7.36 8.74
CA HIS A 37 -1.27 6.04 8.72
C HIS A 37 -2.53 6.10 7.84
N ASP A 38 -2.32 6.10 6.55
CA ASP A 38 -3.37 6.03 5.54
C ASP A 38 -3.12 4.78 4.67
N CYS A 39 -3.94 4.57 3.65
CA CYS A 39 -3.81 3.36 2.84
C CYS A 39 -2.44 3.25 2.17
N CYS A 40 -1.88 4.35 1.69
CA CYS A 40 -0.59 4.32 1.00
C CYS A 40 0.57 4.18 1.99
N THR A 41 0.59 4.96 3.07
CA THR A 41 1.67 4.90 4.06
C THR A 41 1.70 3.58 4.79
N PHE A 42 0.53 3.01 5.12
CA PHE A 42 0.47 1.69 5.73
C PHE A 42 1.05 0.62 4.80
N CYS A 43 0.65 0.61 3.53
CA CYS A 43 1.19 -0.37 2.58
C CYS A 43 2.68 -0.19 2.35
N ALA A 44 3.17 1.05 2.31
CA ALA A 44 4.62 1.31 2.23
C ALA A 44 5.36 0.81 3.48
N ASP A 45 4.76 0.95 4.67
CA ASP A 45 5.32 0.40 5.89
C ASP A 45 5.36 -1.12 5.86
N ALA A 46 4.33 -1.75 5.27
CA ALA A 46 4.31 -3.20 5.08
C ALA A 46 5.42 -3.65 4.12
N VAL A 47 5.61 -2.95 3.01
CA VAL A 47 6.70 -3.24 2.07
C VAL A 47 8.04 -3.09 2.76
N GLN A 48 8.21 -2.08 3.60
CA GLN A 48 9.45 -1.89 4.36
C GLN A 48 9.69 -3.03 5.35
N ALA A 49 8.65 -3.50 6.02
CA ALA A 49 8.77 -4.65 6.93
C ALA A 49 9.19 -5.90 6.16
N ILE A 50 8.71 -6.08 4.93
CA ILE A 50 8.96 -7.26 4.12
C ILE A 50 10.32 -7.22 3.43
N THR A 51 10.74 -6.05 2.93
CA THR A 51 11.93 -5.91 2.08
C THR A 51 13.05 -5.06 2.69
N GLY A 52 12.75 -4.28 3.72
CA GLY A 52 13.68 -3.30 4.28
C GLY A 52 13.72 -1.98 3.53
N VAL A 53 12.92 -1.80 2.47
CA VAL A 53 12.94 -0.61 1.62
C VAL A 53 11.69 0.24 1.84
N ASP A 54 11.88 1.54 2.11
CA ASP A 54 10.78 2.51 2.15
C ASP A 54 10.51 3.03 0.74
N VAL A 55 9.47 2.51 0.10
CA VAL A 55 9.17 2.85 -1.29
C VAL A 55 8.56 4.24 -1.47
N MET A 56 7.98 4.83 -0.44
CA MET A 56 7.42 6.18 -0.52
C MET A 56 8.48 7.26 -0.35
N GLY A 57 9.47 7.04 0.50
CA GLY A 57 10.50 8.03 0.78
C GLY A 57 9.89 9.39 1.11
N THR A 58 10.30 10.43 0.38
CA THR A 58 9.84 11.81 0.62
C THR A 58 8.38 12.05 0.25
N LEU A 59 7.73 11.15 -0.50
CA LEU A 59 6.31 11.30 -0.82
C LEU A 59 5.44 11.35 0.43
N ARG A 60 5.86 10.69 1.52
CA ARG A 60 5.15 10.72 2.80
C ARG A 60 4.94 12.14 3.32
N GLN A 61 5.86 13.05 3.01
CA GLN A 61 5.86 14.41 3.52
C GLN A 61 5.07 15.38 2.65
N ARG A 62 4.60 14.93 1.48
CA ARG A 62 3.96 15.81 0.51
C ARG A 62 2.47 16.03 0.75
N TYR A 63 1.86 15.31 1.68
CA TYR A 63 0.45 15.49 1.98
C TYR A 63 0.16 15.18 3.45
N GLN A 64 -0.79 15.94 4.02
CA GLN A 64 -1.22 15.78 5.41
C GLN A 64 -2.73 15.94 5.54
N SER A 65 -3.46 15.94 4.43
CA SER A 65 -4.90 16.07 4.40
C SER A 65 -5.47 15.31 3.21
N ALA A 66 -6.77 15.06 3.24
CA ALA A 66 -7.47 14.44 2.11
C ALA A 66 -7.31 15.24 0.83
N PHE A 67 -7.40 16.58 0.92
CA PHE A 67 -7.25 17.46 -0.22
C PHE A 67 -5.85 17.35 -0.84
N GLU A 68 -4.82 17.40 0.00
CA GLU A 68 -3.44 17.30 -0.47
C GLU A 68 -3.14 15.92 -1.06
N ALA A 69 -3.70 14.85 -0.44
CA ALA A 69 -3.56 13.50 -0.96
C ALA A 69 -4.20 13.37 -2.35
N LEU A 70 -5.39 13.92 -2.52
CA LEU A 70 -6.07 13.91 -3.82
C LEU A 70 -5.27 14.68 -4.86
N ALA A 71 -4.77 15.86 -4.51
CA ALA A 71 -3.97 16.69 -5.42
C ALA A 71 -2.71 15.95 -5.88
N LEU A 72 -1.99 15.32 -4.95
CA LEU A 72 -0.80 14.53 -5.28
C LEU A 72 -1.15 13.34 -6.18
N THR A 73 -2.22 12.63 -5.85
CA THR A 73 -2.69 11.49 -6.65
C THR A 73 -3.02 11.92 -8.07
N GLN A 74 -3.71 13.04 -8.25
CA GLN A 74 -4.04 13.57 -9.57
C GLN A 74 -2.78 14.01 -10.33
N GLU A 75 -1.82 14.61 -9.65
CA GLU A 75 -0.52 14.98 -10.24
C GLU A 75 0.19 13.76 -10.79
N LEU A 76 0.09 12.63 -10.11
CA LEU A 76 0.73 11.38 -10.51
C LEU A 76 -0.09 10.56 -11.52
N GLY A 77 -1.26 11.03 -11.91
CA GLY A 77 -2.08 10.38 -12.95
C GLY A 77 -3.15 9.44 -12.43
N GLY A 78 -3.50 9.52 -11.15
CA GLY A 78 -4.47 8.66 -10.49
C GLY A 78 -3.81 7.71 -9.50
N LEU A 79 -4.62 7.02 -8.71
CA LEU A 79 -4.08 6.19 -7.63
C LEU A 79 -3.26 5.00 -8.16
N GLN A 80 -3.73 4.34 -9.22
CA GLN A 80 -2.97 3.24 -9.82
C GLN A 80 -1.62 3.72 -10.35
N ALA A 81 -1.60 4.84 -11.06
CA ALA A 81 -0.37 5.41 -11.58
C ALA A 81 0.57 5.85 -10.45
N ALA A 82 0.01 6.38 -9.36
CA ALA A 82 0.78 6.75 -8.18
C ALA A 82 1.49 5.54 -7.57
N VAL A 83 0.79 4.42 -7.41
CA VAL A 83 1.41 3.19 -6.88
C VAL A 83 2.45 2.65 -7.86
N SER A 84 2.13 2.63 -9.16
CA SER A 84 3.09 2.18 -10.18
C SER A 84 4.33 3.06 -10.26
N SER A 85 4.22 4.34 -9.90
CA SER A 85 5.38 5.24 -9.88
C SER A 85 6.44 4.82 -8.85
N VAL A 86 6.05 4.08 -7.83
CA VAL A 86 6.97 3.60 -6.78
C VAL A 86 7.21 2.09 -6.82
N LEU A 87 6.23 1.30 -7.27
CA LEU A 87 6.34 -0.17 -7.28
C LEU A 87 6.56 -0.76 -8.67
N GLY A 88 6.43 0.04 -9.73
CA GLY A 88 6.60 -0.44 -11.10
C GLY A 88 5.30 -0.97 -11.70
N GLU A 89 5.44 -1.79 -12.74
CA GLU A 89 4.30 -2.34 -13.46
C GLU A 89 3.46 -3.27 -12.58
N PRO A 90 2.12 -3.18 -12.65
CA PRO A 90 1.28 -4.13 -11.93
C PRO A 90 1.40 -5.54 -12.54
N CYS A 91 1.15 -6.54 -11.70
CA CYS A 91 1.06 -7.93 -12.13
C CYS A 91 -0.41 -8.36 -12.16
N SER A 92 -0.66 -9.61 -12.63
CA SER A 92 -2.01 -10.15 -12.61
C SER A 92 -2.54 -10.30 -11.18
N PRO A 93 -3.75 -9.78 -10.87
CA PRO A 93 -4.34 -9.99 -9.55
C PRO A 93 -4.46 -11.45 -9.14
N ALA A 94 -4.63 -12.36 -10.12
CA ALA A 94 -4.74 -13.79 -9.83
C ALA A 94 -3.45 -14.39 -9.27
N LEU A 95 -2.32 -13.71 -9.42
CA LEU A 95 -1.01 -14.19 -8.95
C LEU A 95 -0.56 -13.54 -7.64
N CYS A 96 -1.38 -12.67 -7.05
CA CYS A 96 -0.99 -11.99 -5.81
C CYS A 96 -0.95 -12.97 -4.64
N THR A 97 -0.02 -12.71 -3.74
CA THR A 97 0.19 -13.50 -2.53
C THR A 97 0.28 -12.59 -1.32
N VAL A 98 0.27 -13.20 -0.13
CA VAL A 98 0.42 -12.44 1.13
C VAL A 98 1.62 -11.50 1.05
N GLY A 99 1.39 -10.24 1.37
CA GLY A 99 2.43 -9.21 1.36
C GLY A 99 2.49 -8.40 0.08
N ASP A 100 1.78 -8.79 -0.98
CA ASP A 100 1.68 -7.98 -2.18
C ASP A 100 0.75 -6.79 -1.96
N VAL A 101 0.93 -5.74 -2.74
CA VAL A 101 0.10 -4.52 -2.68
C VAL A 101 -1.02 -4.62 -3.70
N LEU A 102 -2.21 -4.23 -3.29
CA LEU A 102 -3.41 -4.28 -4.14
C LEU A 102 -4.03 -2.89 -4.27
N LEU A 103 -4.70 -2.66 -5.40
CA LEU A 103 -5.64 -1.58 -5.56
C LEU A 103 -7.03 -2.19 -5.58
N LEU A 104 -7.87 -1.76 -4.67
CA LEU A 104 -9.24 -2.27 -4.53
C LEU A 104 -10.26 -1.20 -4.89
N ARG A 105 -11.43 -1.64 -5.34
CA ARG A 105 -12.66 -0.86 -5.19
C ARG A 105 -13.37 -1.35 -3.94
N ASN A 106 -13.54 -0.45 -2.98
CA ASN A 106 -14.17 -0.76 -1.71
C ASN A 106 -15.14 0.36 -1.35
N GLU A 107 -16.40 0.03 -1.17
CA GLU A 107 -17.46 1.01 -0.87
C GLU A 107 -17.49 2.17 -1.88
N GLY A 108 -17.30 1.84 -3.16
CA GLY A 108 -17.33 2.82 -4.25
C GLY A 108 -16.07 3.67 -4.38
N ARG A 109 -15.03 3.39 -3.62
CA ARG A 109 -13.75 4.14 -3.65
C ARG A 109 -12.60 3.23 -4.02
N GLU A 110 -11.59 3.82 -4.66
CA GLU A 110 -10.32 3.13 -4.85
C GLU A 110 -9.47 3.28 -3.58
N VAL A 111 -8.94 2.18 -3.09
CA VAL A 111 -8.05 2.17 -1.92
C VAL A 111 -6.88 1.23 -2.18
N VAL A 112 -5.72 1.58 -1.65
CA VAL A 112 -4.55 0.71 -1.66
C VAL A 112 -4.65 -0.21 -0.45
N ALA A 113 -4.35 -1.48 -0.65
CA ALA A 113 -4.51 -2.50 0.38
C ALA A 113 -3.34 -3.48 0.38
N LEU A 114 -3.22 -4.22 1.46
CA LEU A 114 -2.24 -5.28 1.60
C LEU A 114 -2.93 -6.63 1.40
N CYS A 115 -2.40 -7.44 0.50
CA CYS A 115 -2.90 -8.81 0.30
C CYS A 115 -2.60 -9.66 1.52
N ASN A 116 -3.62 -10.33 2.04
CA ASN A 116 -3.49 -11.24 3.17
C ASN A 116 -4.08 -12.62 2.81
N GLY A 117 -3.82 -13.08 1.59
CA GLY A 117 -4.40 -14.31 1.07
C GLY A 117 -5.82 -14.08 0.57
N ALA A 118 -6.82 -14.71 1.21
CA ALA A 118 -8.21 -14.59 0.81
C ALA A 118 -8.82 -13.22 1.15
N THR A 119 -8.19 -12.44 2.02
CA THR A 119 -8.65 -11.11 2.41
C THR A 119 -7.64 -10.05 2.00
N ALA A 120 -8.07 -8.79 2.02
CA ALA A 120 -7.19 -7.64 1.87
C ALA A 120 -7.30 -6.77 3.12
N ILE A 121 -6.17 -6.23 3.58
CA ILE A 121 -6.15 -5.40 4.76
C ILE A 121 -6.10 -3.93 4.34
N VAL A 122 -7.03 -3.15 4.85
CA VAL A 122 -7.12 -1.70 4.60
C VAL A 122 -7.08 -0.95 5.92
N THR A 123 -6.70 0.33 5.85
CA THR A 123 -6.78 1.22 7.00
C THR A 123 -8.22 1.71 7.16
N GLY A 124 -8.72 1.64 8.39
CA GLY A 124 -10.04 2.15 8.74
C GLY A 124 -9.94 3.29 9.76
N PRO A 125 -11.06 3.94 10.08
CA PRO A 125 -11.07 5.07 11.03
C PRO A 125 -10.56 4.71 12.43
N HIS A 126 -10.77 3.46 12.83
CA HIS A 126 -10.49 2.99 14.20
C HIS A 126 -9.52 1.83 14.23
N GLY A 127 -8.90 1.49 13.12
CA GLY A 127 -7.94 0.39 13.05
C GLY A 127 -7.95 -0.28 11.69
N LEU A 128 -7.14 -1.32 11.55
CA LEU A 128 -7.07 -2.10 10.33
C LEU A 128 -8.34 -2.94 10.15
N VAL A 129 -8.78 -3.06 8.90
CA VAL A 129 -9.98 -3.82 8.54
C VAL A 129 -9.61 -4.87 7.49
N ALA A 130 -10.07 -6.10 7.69
CA ALA A 130 -9.93 -7.16 6.68
C ALA A 130 -11.15 -7.15 5.78
N VAL A 131 -10.94 -6.98 4.48
CA VAL A 131 -12.00 -6.99 3.48
C VAL A 131 -12.07 -8.39 2.89
N ALA A 132 -13.21 -9.07 3.07
CA ALA A 132 -13.45 -10.39 2.50
C ALA A 132 -13.90 -10.24 1.03
N ALA A 133 -13.46 -11.18 0.18
CA ALA A 133 -13.79 -11.19 -1.25
C ALA A 133 -13.60 -9.81 -1.90
N PRO A 134 -12.39 -9.22 -1.83
CA PRO A 134 -12.17 -7.86 -2.33
C PRO A 134 -12.28 -7.80 -3.85
N GLU A 135 -12.79 -6.66 -4.36
CA GLU A 135 -12.75 -6.36 -5.79
C GLU A 135 -11.38 -5.78 -6.12
N VAL A 136 -10.51 -6.59 -6.69
CA VAL A 136 -9.12 -6.20 -6.99
C VAL A 136 -9.04 -5.62 -8.38
N LEU A 137 -8.62 -4.37 -8.48
CA LEU A 137 -8.45 -3.66 -9.76
C LEU A 137 -7.04 -3.82 -10.32
N ALA A 138 -6.05 -3.91 -9.45
CA ALA A 138 -4.65 -4.08 -9.84
C ALA A 138 -3.87 -4.67 -8.66
N ALA A 139 -2.73 -5.29 -8.96
CA ALA A 139 -1.85 -5.86 -7.94
C ALA A 139 -0.39 -5.59 -8.31
N TRP A 140 0.46 -5.46 -7.30
CA TRP A 140 1.91 -5.30 -7.47
C TRP A 140 2.63 -6.31 -6.61
N ARG A 141 3.56 -7.01 -7.24
CA ARG A 141 4.37 -7.98 -6.51
C ARG A 141 5.38 -7.25 -5.63
N VAL A 142 5.47 -7.68 -4.38
CA VAL A 142 6.49 -7.25 -3.44
C VAL A 142 7.50 -8.39 -3.36
N ALA A 143 8.63 -8.19 -4.01
CA ALA A 143 9.60 -9.20 -4.41
C ALA A 143 10.15 -10.08 -3.30
#